data_4d356671219ebad16745633a26369dc4
#
_entry.id   4d356671219ebad16745633a26369dc4
#
_cell.length_a   1.000
_cell.length_b   1.000
_cell.length_c   1.000
_cell.angle_alpha   90.00
_cell.angle_beta   90.00
_cell.angle_gamma   90.00
#
_symmetry.space_group_name_H-M   'P 1'
#
loop_
_entity.id
_entity.type
_entity.pdbx_description
1 polymer ?
#
loop_
_entity_poly.entity_id
_entity_poly.type
_entity_poly.pdbx_seq_one_letter_code
_entity_poly.pdbx_strand_id
1 'polypeptide(L)'
;SSDLAYSVIKNALFKVIKVSDASELGKHIVVQGGTFYNNAVLRSFEKIANCEAIRPDIAGIMGAFGAALIARERYTDCEGTTMLSIDEIRSLEYSTTMTKCRGCTNTCRLTINHFSGGRKFITGNRCERGLGKEKSKNQMPNLFEYKLHRYFDYTPLEEADARRGVIGIPRVLNMYENYPFWFTFFTELGFRVVLSPASTRKIYELGIESIPSESECYPAKLAHGHVQWLINQGVKHIFYPSIPYERKEFADSDNHYNCPIVTSYPENIKNNMDPIVHGEVDFIHPFLNFESEDTISYRLIDELGKKFSLSDTEDRKSTRL
;
A
#
# COMPACT_ATOMS: atom_id res chain seq x y z
N SER A 1 11.51 -24.00 -17.13
CA SER A 1 10.08 -23.94 -16.72
C SER A 1 9.63 -25.11 -15.85
N SER A 2 10.25 -26.31 -15.97
CA SER A 2 9.95 -27.47 -15.10
C SER A 2 10.33 -27.20 -13.64
N ASP A 3 11.47 -26.56 -13.40
CA ASP A 3 11.98 -26.26 -12.06
C ASP A 3 11.09 -25.25 -11.32
N LEU A 4 10.51 -24.30 -12.06
CA LEU A 4 9.55 -23.34 -11.49
C LEU A 4 8.27 -24.07 -11.03
N ALA A 5 7.71 -24.95 -11.88
CA ALA A 5 6.51 -25.71 -11.53
C ALA A 5 6.76 -26.62 -10.32
N TYR A 6 7.93 -27.26 -10.26
CA TYR A 6 8.33 -28.08 -9.12
C TYR A 6 8.47 -27.26 -7.83
N SER A 7 9.10 -26.09 -7.90
CA SER A 7 9.27 -25.18 -6.78
C SER A 7 7.92 -24.64 -6.25
N VAL A 8 6.99 -24.28 -7.15
CA VAL A 8 5.65 -23.82 -6.78
C VAL A 8 4.89 -24.90 -6.02
N ILE A 9 4.88 -26.14 -6.53
CA ILE A 9 4.20 -27.24 -5.85
C ILE A 9 4.85 -27.57 -4.51
N LYS A 10 6.18 -27.61 -4.47
CA LYS A 10 6.92 -27.84 -3.21
C LYS A 10 6.58 -26.77 -2.15
N ASN A 11 6.53 -25.51 -2.54
CA ASN A 11 6.15 -24.43 -1.63
C ASN A 11 4.69 -24.55 -1.20
N ALA A 12 3.77 -24.89 -2.12
CA ALA A 12 2.35 -25.06 -1.79
C ALA A 12 2.14 -26.17 -0.75
N LEU A 13 2.75 -27.32 -0.97
CA LEU A 13 2.57 -28.47 -0.07
C LEU A 13 3.25 -28.26 1.29
N PHE A 14 4.53 -27.93 1.29
CA PHE A 14 5.31 -27.92 2.52
C PHE A 14 5.26 -26.61 3.31
N LYS A 15 5.09 -25.46 2.63
CA LYS A 15 5.04 -24.16 3.33
C LYS A 15 3.63 -23.66 3.58
N VAL A 16 2.71 -23.83 2.63
CA VAL A 16 1.35 -23.29 2.73
C VAL A 16 0.43 -24.29 3.43
N ILE A 17 0.34 -25.52 2.89
CA ILE A 17 -0.51 -26.60 3.45
C ILE A 17 0.16 -27.19 4.69
N LYS A 18 1.50 -27.11 4.77
CA LYS A 18 2.32 -27.64 5.88
C LYS A 18 2.23 -29.16 6.04
N VAL A 19 2.14 -29.86 4.94
CA VAL A 19 2.26 -31.32 4.92
C VAL A 19 3.70 -31.68 5.29
N SER A 20 3.92 -32.57 6.24
CA SER A 20 5.26 -33.00 6.64
C SER A 20 5.84 -34.02 5.67
N ASP A 21 4.98 -34.96 5.20
CA ASP A 21 5.31 -35.96 4.21
C ASP A 21 4.17 -36.06 3.18
N ALA A 22 4.54 -36.24 1.90
CA ALA A 22 3.56 -36.31 0.82
C ALA A 22 2.60 -37.51 0.94
N SER A 23 2.94 -38.57 1.65
CA SER A 23 2.09 -39.72 1.94
C SER A 23 0.85 -39.36 2.78
N GLU A 24 0.88 -38.23 3.53
CA GLU A 24 -0.26 -37.73 4.29
C GLU A 24 -1.44 -37.32 3.39
N LEU A 25 -1.19 -37.06 2.09
CA LEU A 25 -2.23 -36.69 1.13
C LEU A 25 -3.15 -37.87 0.75
N GLY A 26 -2.76 -39.08 1.11
CA GLY A 26 -3.50 -40.29 0.78
C GLY A 26 -3.11 -40.90 -0.57
N LYS A 27 -3.80 -42.00 -0.94
CA LYS A 27 -3.47 -42.79 -2.15
C LYS A 27 -4.28 -42.37 -3.39
N HIS A 28 -5.44 -41.77 -3.20
CA HIS A 28 -6.35 -41.36 -4.27
C HIS A 28 -6.52 -39.85 -4.22
N ILE A 29 -5.76 -39.14 -5.07
CA ILE A 29 -5.69 -37.68 -5.07
C ILE A 29 -6.41 -37.17 -6.31
N VAL A 30 -7.38 -36.30 -6.10
CA VAL A 30 -8.06 -35.55 -7.16
C VAL A 30 -7.56 -34.11 -7.10
N VAL A 31 -7.04 -33.61 -8.19
CA VAL A 31 -6.57 -32.23 -8.31
C VAL A 31 -7.57 -31.36 -9.05
N GLN A 32 -7.78 -30.14 -8.57
CA GLN A 32 -8.71 -29.20 -9.16
C GLN A 32 -8.12 -27.80 -9.28
N GLY A 33 -8.75 -26.96 -10.09
CA GLY A 33 -8.31 -25.62 -10.38
C GLY A 33 -7.58 -25.50 -11.71
N GLY A 34 -7.66 -24.32 -12.33
CA GLY A 34 -7.10 -24.06 -13.65
C GLY A 34 -5.59 -24.24 -13.75
N THR A 35 -4.87 -24.08 -12.64
CA THR A 35 -3.41 -24.28 -12.57
C THR A 35 -3.01 -25.71 -12.95
N PHE A 36 -3.81 -26.71 -12.63
CA PHE A 36 -3.54 -28.10 -12.95
C PHE A 36 -3.76 -28.47 -14.43
N TYR A 37 -4.30 -27.57 -15.26
CA TYR A 37 -4.27 -27.75 -16.72
C TYR A 37 -2.85 -27.66 -17.29
N ASN A 38 -1.92 -27.06 -16.56
CA ASN A 38 -0.52 -27.09 -16.92
C ASN A 38 0.07 -28.47 -16.57
N ASN A 39 0.46 -29.24 -17.59
CA ASN A 39 1.02 -30.57 -17.43
C ASN A 39 2.32 -30.59 -16.62
N ALA A 40 3.14 -29.52 -16.67
CA ALA A 40 4.33 -29.42 -15.83
C ALA A 40 4.00 -29.34 -14.35
N VAL A 41 2.93 -28.64 -14.00
CA VAL A 41 2.43 -28.53 -12.62
C VAL A 41 1.89 -29.87 -12.14
N LEU A 42 1.05 -30.52 -12.94
CA LEU A 42 0.50 -31.83 -12.62
C LEU A 42 1.63 -32.85 -12.41
N ARG A 43 2.57 -32.92 -13.33
CA ARG A 43 3.69 -33.90 -13.25
C ARG A 43 4.62 -33.59 -12.07
N SER A 44 4.84 -32.34 -11.77
CA SER A 44 5.61 -31.93 -10.57
C SER A 44 4.93 -32.35 -9.28
N PHE A 45 3.60 -32.23 -9.21
CA PHE A 45 2.82 -32.70 -8.09
C PHE A 45 2.93 -34.24 -7.93
N GLU A 46 2.71 -35.00 -9.01
CA GLU A 46 2.82 -36.47 -9.00
C GLU A 46 4.19 -36.95 -8.55
N LYS A 47 5.26 -36.30 -9.01
CA LYS A 47 6.63 -36.60 -8.58
C LYS A 47 6.87 -36.33 -7.09
N ILE A 48 6.34 -35.24 -6.55
CA ILE A 48 6.50 -34.91 -5.14
C ILE A 48 5.64 -35.80 -4.27
N ALA A 49 4.40 -36.06 -4.69
CA ALA A 49 3.44 -36.90 -3.97
C ALA A 49 3.72 -38.39 -4.13
N ASN A 50 4.60 -38.76 -5.08
CA ASN A 50 4.91 -40.15 -5.46
C ASN A 50 3.65 -41.00 -5.75
N CYS A 51 2.66 -40.41 -6.39
CA CYS A 51 1.42 -41.08 -6.81
C CYS A 51 0.86 -40.42 -8.07
N GLU A 52 -0.04 -41.10 -8.75
CA GLU A 52 -0.81 -40.52 -9.84
C GLU A 52 -1.94 -39.67 -9.28
N ALA A 53 -2.15 -38.49 -9.88
CA ALA A 53 -3.23 -37.59 -9.52
C ALA A 53 -4.31 -37.57 -10.62
N ILE A 54 -5.55 -37.72 -10.21
CA ILE A 54 -6.70 -37.64 -11.11
C ILE A 54 -7.01 -36.17 -11.38
N ARG A 55 -6.86 -35.77 -12.62
CA ARG A 55 -7.29 -34.44 -13.09
C ARG A 55 -8.55 -34.59 -13.94
N PRO A 56 -9.73 -34.30 -13.42
CA PRO A 56 -10.98 -34.34 -14.20
C PRO A 56 -10.96 -33.33 -15.35
N ASP A 57 -11.70 -33.61 -16.42
CA ASP A 57 -11.83 -32.68 -17.55
C ASP A 57 -12.38 -31.31 -17.13
N ILE A 58 -13.21 -31.30 -16.08
CA ILE A 58 -13.80 -30.11 -15.50
C ILE A 58 -12.97 -29.50 -14.35
N ALA A 59 -11.69 -29.88 -14.21
CA ALA A 59 -10.84 -29.46 -13.09
C ALA A 59 -10.88 -27.96 -12.82
N GLY A 60 -10.94 -27.12 -13.86
CA GLY A 60 -10.98 -25.66 -13.73
C GLY A 60 -12.29 -25.09 -13.21
N ILE A 61 -13.38 -25.85 -13.29
CA ILE A 61 -14.73 -25.41 -12.86
C ILE A 61 -15.33 -26.28 -11.75
N MET A 62 -14.55 -27.21 -11.18
CA MET A 62 -15.04 -28.12 -10.13
C MET A 62 -15.63 -27.39 -8.91
N GLY A 63 -15.07 -26.24 -8.55
CA GLY A 63 -15.64 -25.41 -7.47
C GLY A 63 -17.04 -24.91 -7.79
N ALA A 64 -17.26 -24.42 -9.01
CA ALA A 64 -18.59 -24.01 -9.48
C ALA A 64 -19.56 -25.19 -9.58
N PHE A 65 -19.10 -26.33 -10.05
CA PHE A 65 -19.88 -27.54 -10.10
C PHE A 65 -20.29 -28.04 -8.70
N GLY A 66 -19.34 -28.07 -7.77
CA GLY A 66 -19.61 -28.40 -6.37
C GLY A 66 -20.61 -27.45 -5.72
N ALA A 67 -20.46 -26.14 -5.95
CA ALA A 67 -21.40 -25.13 -5.47
C ALA A 67 -22.82 -25.36 -6.03
N ALA A 68 -22.93 -25.72 -7.30
CA ALA A 68 -24.23 -26.05 -7.92
C ALA A 68 -24.86 -27.30 -7.29
N LEU A 69 -24.07 -28.33 -6.99
CA LEU A 69 -24.56 -29.53 -6.30
C LEU A 69 -25.09 -29.21 -4.89
N ILE A 70 -24.34 -28.41 -4.12
CA ILE A 70 -24.71 -27.95 -2.78
C ILE A 70 -25.99 -27.11 -2.85
N ALA A 71 -26.06 -26.19 -3.84
CA ALA A 71 -27.27 -25.39 -4.03
C ALA A 71 -28.48 -26.25 -4.32
N ARG A 72 -28.34 -27.26 -5.20
CA ARG A 72 -29.40 -28.24 -5.49
C ARG A 72 -29.83 -29.01 -4.25
N GLU A 73 -28.88 -29.46 -3.44
CA GLU A 73 -29.16 -30.21 -2.21
C GLU A 73 -29.91 -29.38 -1.16
N ARG A 74 -29.56 -28.08 -1.08
CA ARG A 74 -30.16 -27.13 -0.13
C ARG A 74 -31.45 -26.48 -0.62
N TYR A 75 -31.83 -26.75 -1.86
CA TYR A 75 -33.04 -26.19 -2.46
C TYR A 75 -34.27 -26.95 -1.95
N THR A 76 -35.01 -26.34 -1.05
CA THR A 76 -36.14 -26.99 -0.39
C THR A 76 -37.51 -26.53 -0.86
N ASP A 77 -37.67 -25.23 -1.20
CA ASP A 77 -38.96 -24.69 -1.69
C ASP A 77 -38.76 -23.33 -2.30
N CYS A 78 -38.71 -23.26 -3.61
CA CYS A 78 -38.61 -21.96 -4.26
C CYS A 78 -39.72 -21.69 -5.25
N GLU A 79 -40.33 -20.55 -5.11
CA GLU A 79 -41.38 -20.01 -5.98
C GLU A 79 -40.84 -19.58 -7.36
N GLY A 80 -40.03 -20.41 -8.01
CA GLY A 80 -39.50 -20.13 -9.34
C GLY A 80 -38.06 -19.64 -9.33
N THR A 81 -37.54 -19.31 -10.50
CA THR A 81 -36.16 -18.86 -10.72
C THR A 81 -36.13 -17.53 -11.47
N THR A 82 -35.18 -16.69 -11.11
CA THR A 82 -34.85 -15.47 -11.88
C THR A 82 -33.83 -15.72 -12.98
N MET A 83 -33.34 -16.95 -13.15
CA MET A 83 -32.45 -17.32 -14.24
C MET A 83 -33.18 -17.24 -15.58
N LEU A 84 -32.44 -16.85 -16.62
CA LEU A 84 -32.91 -16.92 -17.99
C LEU A 84 -33.15 -18.37 -18.39
N SER A 85 -34.16 -18.61 -19.21
CA SER A 85 -34.38 -19.92 -19.82
C SER A 85 -33.20 -20.30 -20.75
N ILE A 86 -33.09 -21.59 -21.09
CA ILE A 86 -32.04 -22.07 -22.00
C ILE A 86 -32.12 -21.37 -23.36
N ASP A 87 -33.31 -21.08 -23.86
CA ASP A 87 -33.49 -20.44 -25.13
C ASP A 87 -33.13 -18.94 -25.08
N GLU A 88 -33.45 -18.27 -23.98
CA GLU A 88 -32.97 -16.90 -23.73
C GLU A 88 -31.47 -16.82 -23.62
N ILE A 89 -30.81 -17.80 -22.96
CA ILE A 89 -29.35 -17.87 -22.85
C ILE A 89 -28.71 -18.09 -24.25
N ARG A 90 -29.30 -18.97 -25.06
CA ARG A 90 -28.81 -19.25 -26.42
C ARG A 90 -28.97 -18.06 -27.40
N SER A 91 -29.99 -17.26 -27.18
CA SER A 91 -30.26 -16.04 -27.98
C SER A 91 -29.65 -14.77 -27.35
N LEU A 92 -28.89 -14.90 -26.28
CA LEU A 92 -28.32 -13.77 -25.57
C LEU A 92 -27.22 -13.08 -26.42
N GLU A 93 -27.54 -11.92 -26.92
CA GLU A 93 -26.54 -11.05 -27.57
C GLU A 93 -25.96 -10.05 -26.59
N TYR A 94 -24.66 -9.88 -26.67
CA TYR A 94 -23.95 -8.87 -25.88
C TYR A 94 -22.76 -8.30 -26.66
N SER A 95 -22.42 -7.08 -26.35
CA SER A 95 -21.19 -6.44 -26.81
C SER A 95 -20.34 -5.99 -25.64
N THR A 96 -19.03 -6.00 -25.84
CA THR A 96 -18.08 -5.65 -24.77
C THR A 96 -17.30 -4.41 -25.16
N THR A 97 -17.23 -3.43 -24.27
CA THR A 97 -16.38 -2.25 -24.41
C THR A 97 -15.39 -2.17 -23.23
N MET A 98 -14.18 -1.74 -23.54
CA MET A 98 -13.15 -1.52 -22.53
C MET A 98 -12.90 -0.03 -22.34
N THR A 99 -12.84 0.42 -21.10
CA THR A 99 -12.54 1.81 -20.77
C THR A 99 -11.69 1.92 -19.51
N LYS A 100 -11.26 3.12 -19.17
CA LYS A 100 -10.56 3.40 -17.91
C LYS A 100 -11.46 4.24 -17.01
N CYS A 101 -11.60 3.82 -15.75
CA CYS A 101 -12.26 4.62 -14.73
C CYS A 101 -11.45 5.91 -14.49
N ARG A 102 -12.15 7.05 -14.45
CA ARG A 102 -11.55 8.38 -14.16
C ARG A 102 -11.91 8.89 -12.77
N GLY A 103 -12.48 8.05 -11.92
CA GLY A 103 -12.97 8.45 -10.59
C GLY A 103 -11.88 8.68 -9.54
N CYS A 104 -10.65 8.17 -9.76
CA CYS A 104 -9.50 8.37 -8.87
C CYS A 104 -8.19 8.01 -9.60
N THR A 105 -7.07 8.17 -8.91
CA THR A 105 -5.71 7.91 -9.44
C THR A 105 -5.45 6.46 -9.83
N ASN A 106 -6.24 5.49 -9.33
CA ASN A 106 -6.09 4.06 -9.69
C ASN A 106 -6.37 3.75 -11.17
N THR A 107 -7.14 4.60 -11.87
CA THR A 107 -7.44 4.46 -13.30
C THR A 107 -7.76 3.02 -13.73
N CYS A 108 -8.62 2.32 -12.95
CA CYS A 108 -8.96 0.92 -13.17
C CYS A 108 -9.42 0.69 -14.61
N ARG A 109 -8.96 -0.40 -15.22
CA ARG A 109 -9.51 -0.87 -16.50
C ARG A 109 -10.87 -1.49 -16.24
N LEU A 110 -11.90 -0.98 -16.93
CA LEU A 110 -13.26 -1.47 -16.83
C LEU A 110 -13.62 -2.23 -18.09
N THR A 111 -14.26 -3.36 -17.93
CA THR A 111 -14.91 -4.10 -18.99
C THR A 111 -16.42 -3.92 -18.81
N ILE A 112 -17.08 -3.34 -19.79
CA ILE A 112 -18.52 -3.08 -19.79
C ILE A 112 -19.16 -4.00 -20.80
N ASN A 113 -19.96 -4.93 -20.32
CA ASN A 113 -20.80 -5.79 -21.15
C ASN A 113 -22.17 -5.13 -21.31
N HIS A 114 -22.58 -4.90 -22.53
CA HIS A 114 -23.86 -4.33 -22.91
C HIS A 114 -24.75 -5.47 -23.41
N PHE A 115 -25.86 -5.66 -22.75
CA PHE A 115 -26.86 -6.67 -23.11
C PHE A 115 -28.06 -6.03 -23.79
N SER A 116 -28.83 -6.86 -24.49
CA SER A 116 -30.14 -6.47 -25.02
C SER A 116 -31.02 -5.87 -23.92
N GLY A 117 -31.85 -4.88 -24.26
CA GLY A 117 -32.70 -4.17 -23.29
C GLY A 117 -31.98 -3.11 -22.46
N GLY A 118 -30.77 -2.67 -22.87
CA GLY A 118 -30.03 -1.57 -22.23
C GLY A 118 -29.35 -1.91 -20.92
N ARG A 119 -29.38 -3.17 -20.50
CA ARG A 119 -28.68 -3.64 -19.27
C ARG A 119 -27.18 -3.61 -19.50
N LYS A 120 -26.45 -3.22 -18.45
CA LYS A 120 -24.98 -3.18 -18.44
C LYS A 120 -24.44 -3.94 -17.26
N PHE A 121 -23.35 -4.65 -17.47
CA PHE A 121 -22.58 -5.29 -16.40
C PHE A 121 -21.13 -4.83 -16.50
N ILE A 122 -20.61 -4.24 -15.41
CA ILE A 122 -19.27 -3.65 -15.35
C ILE A 122 -18.40 -4.49 -14.45
N THR A 123 -17.23 -4.86 -14.95
CA THR A 123 -16.19 -5.58 -14.20
C THR A 123 -14.86 -4.85 -14.24
N GLY A 124 -13.90 -5.27 -13.43
CA GLY A 124 -12.58 -4.64 -13.34
C GLY A 124 -12.54 -3.41 -12.42
N ASN A 125 -13.69 -2.98 -11.89
CA ASN A 125 -13.76 -1.94 -10.89
C ASN A 125 -13.23 -2.44 -9.52
N ARG A 126 -12.52 -1.57 -8.83
CA ARG A 126 -12.04 -1.83 -7.45
C ARG A 126 -12.90 -1.12 -6.40
N CYS A 127 -13.87 -0.33 -6.82
CA CYS A 127 -14.82 0.37 -5.96
C CYS A 127 -16.08 0.72 -6.76
N GLU A 128 -17.13 1.16 -6.06
CA GLU A 128 -18.44 1.49 -6.66
C GLU A 128 -18.40 2.66 -7.65
N ARG A 129 -17.42 3.55 -7.58
CA ARG A 129 -17.23 4.64 -8.56
C ARG A 129 -17.09 4.12 -9.99
N GLY A 130 -16.42 2.97 -10.14
CA GLY A 130 -16.27 2.32 -11.45
C GLY A 130 -17.58 1.75 -12.01
N LEU A 131 -18.59 1.56 -11.18
CA LEU A 131 -19.92 1.07 -11.58
C LEU A 131 -20.85 2.19 -12.12
N GLY A 132 -20.39 3.45 -12.13
CA GLY A 132 -21.23 4.58 -12.52
C GLY A 132 -22.36 4.88 -11.53
N LYS A 133 -22.33 4.27 -10.36
CA LYS A 133 -23.26 4.63 -9.29
C LYS A 133 -22.89 6.01 -8.76
N GLU A 134 -23.85 6.92 -8.77
CA GLU A 134 -23.69 8.19 -8.06
C GLU A 134 -23.38 7.90 -6.60
N LYS A 135 -22.50 8.72 -6.02
CA LYS A 135 -22.27 8.68 -4.57
C LYS A 135 -23.63 8.76 -3.90
N SER A 136 -24.04 7.70 -3.21
CA SER A 136 -25.12 7.86 -2.24
C SER A 136 -24.72 9.04 -1.37
N LYS A 137 -25.59 10.00 -1.14
CA LYS A 137 -25.38 11.08 -0.20
C LYS A 137 -25.36 10.42 1.19
N ASN A 138 -24.22 9.82 1.51
CA ASN A 138 -24.02 9.21 2.81
C ASN A 138 -24.08 10.36 3.82
N GLN A 139 -25.08 10.37 4.66
CA GLN A 139 -25.26 11.41 5.67
C GLN A 139 -24.26 11.28 6.82
N MET A 140 -23.52 10.17 6.86
CA MET A 140 -22.50 9.98 7.89
C MET A 140 -21.24 10.78 7.55
N PRO A 141 -20.62 11.46 8.56
CA PRO A 141 -19.37 12.17 8.35
C PRO A 141 -18.26 11.20 7.92
N ASN A 142 -17.46 11.64 6.96
CA ASN A 142 -16.28 10.88 6.53
C ASN A 142 -15.12 11.11 7.50
N LEU A 143 -14.99 10.27 8.49
CA LEU A 143 -13.92 10.38 9.50
C LEU A 143 -12.51 10.24 8.90
N PHE A 144 -12.38 9.54 7.78
CA PHE A 144 -11.11 9.44 7.06
C PHE A 144 -10.67 10.78 6.46
N GLU A 145 -11.60 11.50 5.84
CA GLU A 145 -11.36 12.82 5.29
C GLU A 145 -11.08 13.83 6.41
N TYR A 146 -11.86 13.77 7.50
CA TYR A 146 -11.63 14.57 8.70
C TYR A 146 -10.22 14.34 9.27
N LYS A 147 -9.79 13.07 9.45
CA LYS A 147 -8.45 12.71 9.93
C LYS A 147 -7.36 13.28 9.00
N LEU A 148 -7.54 13.16 7.69
CA LEU A 148 -6.60 13.68 6.71
C LEU A 148 -6.40 15.20 6.82
N HIS A 149 -7.51 15.94 6.96
CA HIS A 149 -7.47 17.38 7.17
C HIS A 149 -6.79 17.75 8.51
N ARG A 150 -7.08 17.01 9.57
CA ARG A 150 -6.43 17.23 10.87
C ARG A 150 -4.92 17.02 10.84
N TYR A 151 -4.43 16.15 9.98
CA TYR A 151 -2.98 15.93 9.87
C TYR A 151 -2.27 16.94 8.99
N PHE A 152 -2.92 17.50 7.97
CA PHE A 152 -2.19 18.21 6.93
C PHE A 152 -2.64 19.65 6.65
N ASP A 153 -3.79 20.07 7.15
CA ASP A 153 -4.30 21.43 6.91
C ASP A 153 -3.67 22.45 7.87
N TYR A 154 -2.40 22.69 7.67
CA TYR A 154 -1.64 23.72 8.39
C TYR A 154 -1.16 24.79 7.41
N THR A 155 -1.19 26.03 7.87
CA THR A 155 -0.71 27.18 7.08
C THR A 155 0.76 27.46 7.40
N PRO A 156 1.70 27.28 6.45
CA PRO A 156 3.09 27.61 6.66
C PRO A 156 3.31 29.10 6.92
N LEU A 157 4.42 29.44 7.59
CA LEU A 157 4.85 30.83 7.73
C LEU A 157 4.98 31.50 6.37
N GLU A 158 4.68 32.80 6.31
CA GLU A 158 5.05 33.59 5.13
C GLU A 158 6.58 33.69 5.01
N GLU A 159 7.09 33.93 3.80
CA GLU A 159 8.53 34.00 3.57
C GLU A 159 9.22 35.07 4.41
N ALA A 160 8.54 36.20 4.62
CA ALA A 160 9.03 37.30 5.45
C ALA A 160 9.17 36.94 6.94
N ASP A 161 8.37 36.00 7.42
CA ASP A 161 8.35 35.56 8.83
C ASP A 161 9.26 34.34 9.07
N ALA A 162 9.72 33.70 7.99
CA ALA A 162 10.57 32.51 8.04
C ALA A 162 12.04 32.87 8.29
N ARG A 163 12.35 33.32 9.49
CA ARG A 163 13.69 33.80 9.88
C ARG A 163 14.82 32.77 9.67
N ARG A 164 14.50 31.47 9.63
CA ARG A 164 15.46 30.40 9.38
C ARG A 164 15.32 29.76 7.99
N GLY A 165 14.51 30.36 7.12
CA GLY A 165 14.31 29.87 5.76
C GLY A 165 13.33 28.72 5.66
N VAL A 166 13.56 27.83 4.70
CA VAL A 166 12.63 26.77 4.30
C VAL A 166 13.15 25.39 4.73
N ILE A 167 12.25 24.56 5.27
CA ILE A 167 12.51 23.15 5.53
C ILE A 167 11.46 22.29 4.86
N GLY A 168 11.87 21.24 4.15
CA GLY A 168 10.99 20.29 3.48
C GLY A 168 10.71 19.06 4.33
N ILE A 169 9.47 18.61 4.33
CA ILE A 169 9.04 17.38 4.97
C ILE A 169 8.39 16.48 3.92
N PRO A 170 8.93 15.27 3.66
CA PRO A 170 8.30 14.32 2.76
C PRO A 170 7.05 13.71 3.42
N ARG A 171 5.93 13.69 2.68
CA ARG A 171 4.65 13.14 3.14
C ARG A 171 4.62 11.63 2.97
N VAL A 172 5.37 10.91 3.79
CA VAL A 172 5.60 9.47 3.63
C VAL A 172 5.61 8.73 4.96
N LEU A 173 5.25 7.44 4.92
CA LEU A 173 5.36 6.50 6.03
C LEU A 173 4.88 7.11 7.36
N ASN A 174 5.67 7.00 8.44
CA ASN A 174 5.36 7.54 9.76
C ASN A 174 5.31 9.07 9.85
N MET A 175 5.81 9.79 8.83
CA MET A 175 5.66 11.25 8.76
C MET A 175 4.20 11.68 8.64
N TYR A 176 3.27 10.79 8.24
CA TYR A 176 1.84 11.09 8.24
C TYR A 176 1.32 11.40 9.64
N GLU A 177 1.58 10.54 10.61
CA GLU A 177 1.07 10.70 11.97
C GLU A 177 1.86 11.73 12.77
N ASN A 178 3.14 11.85 12.50
CA ASN A 178 4.04 12.78 13.17
C ASN A 178 4.07 14.19 12.54
N TYR A 179 3.39 14.41 11.41
CA TYR A 179 3.43 15.71 10.73
C TYR A 179 2.96 16.89 11.57
N PRO A 180 1.84 16.81 12.35
CA PRO A 180 1.42 17.92 13.20
C PRO A 180 2.50 18.37 14.19
N PHE A 181 3.21 17.41 14.79
CA PHE A 181 4.32 17.68 15.70
C PHE A 181 5.48 18.38 14.95
N TRP A 182 5.93 17.81 13.83
CA TRP A 182 7.05 18.40 13.07
C TRP A 182 6.71 19.75 12.45
N PHE A 183 5.48 19.93 11.97
CA PHE A 183 5.02 21.23 11.48
C PHE A 183 5.11 22.29 12.54
N THR A 184 4.57 22.01 13.73
CA THR A 184 4.55 22.96 14.86
C THR A 184 5.98 23.22 15.35
N PHE A 185 6.78 22.17 15.51
CA PHE A 185 8.17 22.28 15.93
C PHE A 185 8.99 23.22 15.02
N PHE A 186 8.97 23.00 13.73
CA PHE A 186 9.73 23.82 12.80
C PHE A 186 9.16 25.23 12.63
N THR A 187 7.84 25.38 12.72
CA THR A 187 7.19 26.70 12.69
C THR A 187 7.59 27.55 13.87
N GLU A 188 7.58 26.99 15.09
CA GLU A 188 8.03 27.70 16.32
C GLU A 188 9.53 28.06 16.28
N LEU A 189 10.34 27.23 15.64
CA LEU A 189 11.74 27.56 15.38
C LEU A 189 11.91 28.66 14.32
N GLY A 190 10.86 29.02 13.59
CA GLY A 190 10.90 30.08 12.57
C GLY A 190 11.26 29.57 11.17
N PHE A 191 10.97 28.31 10.86
CA PHE A 191 11.06 27.77 9.52
C PHE A 191 9.71 27.82 8.80
N ARG A 192 9.75 28.11 7.51
CA ARG A 192 8.62 27.84 6.61
C ARG A 192 8.66 26.35 6.22
N VAL A 193 7.65 25.61 6.65
CA VAL A 193 7.56 24.17 6.34
C VAL A 193 6.94 23.96 4.97
N VAL A 194 7.61 23.20 4.12
CA VAL A 194 7.11 22.76 2.81
C VAL A 194 6.84 21.26 2.87
N LEU A 195 5.57 20.88 2.81
CA LEU A 195 5.14 19.49 2.74
C LEU A 195 5.05 19.04 1.28
N SER A 196 5.56 17.86 0.96
CA SER A 196 5.34 17.28 -0.36
C SER A 196 3.85 16.91 -0.55
N PRO A 197 3.32 16.92 -1.79
CA PRO A 197 1.90 16.75 -2.05
C PRO A 197 1.40 15.33 -1.73
N ALA A 198 0.10 15.10 -1.85
CA ALA A 198 -0.45 13.75 -1.73
C ALA A 198 0.17 12.80 -2.77
N SER A 199 0.40 11.56 -2.37
CA SER A 199 0.98 10.52 -3.22
C SER A 199 0.14 10.27 -4.47
N THR A 200 0.81 10.27 -5.61
CA THR A 200 0.23 9.96 -6.92
C THR A 200 1.21 9.11 -7.71
N ARG A 201 0.75 8.54 -8.82
CA ARG A 201 1.66 7.85 -9.75
C ARG A 201 2.77 8.76 -10.27
N LYS A 202 2.48 10.05 -10.50
CA LYS A 202 3.50 11.02 -10.92
C LYS A 202 4.59 11.23 -9.87
N ILE A 203 4.20 11.26 -8.59
CA ILE A 203 5.18 11.33 -7.49
C ILE A 203 6.05 10.07 -7.48
N TYR A 204 5.46 8.88 -7.61
CA TYR A 204 6.24 7.64 -7.72
C TYR A 204 7.26 7.68 -8.85
N GLU A 205 6.82 8.11 -10.04
CA GLU A 205 7.66 8.18 -11.24
C GLU A 205 8.85 9.14 -11.09
N LEU A 206 8.75 10.19 -10.26
CA LEU A 206 9.86 11.10 -9.97
C LEU A 206 11.04 10.43 -9.25
N GLY A 207 10.76 9.41 -8.44
CA GLY A 207 11.79 8.76 -7.63
C GLY A 207 12.25 7.40 -8.12
N ILE A 208 11.71 6.90 -9.25
CA ILE A 208 11.86 5.51 -9.67
C ILE A 208 13.32 5.10 -9.89
N GLU A 209 14.15 6.00 -10.37
CA GLU A 209 15.56 5.73 -10.70
C GLU A 209 16.44 5.53 -9.46
N SER A 210 16.04 6.11 -8.33
CA SER A 210 16.79 6.02 -7.07
C SER A 210 16.34 4.87 -6.17
N ILE A 211 15.32 4.09 -6.56
CA ILE A 211 14.84 2.93 -5.79
C ILE A 211 15.83 1.76 -5.95
N PRO A 212 16.52 1.33 -4.87
CA PRO A 212 17.59 0.34 -4.99
C PRO A 212 17.09 -1.09 -5.15
N SER A 213 15.84 -1.38 -4.77
CA SER A 213 15.29 -2.73 -4.82
C SER A 213 13.81 -2.78 -5.17
N GLU A 214 13.45 -3.70 -6.05
CA GLU A 214 12.05 -3.96 -6.38
C GLU A 214 11.27 -4.68 -5.26
N SER A 215 11.96 -5.33 -4.34
CA SER A 215 11.35 -6.06 -3.23
C SER A 215 10.83 -5.17 -2.09
N GLU A 216 11.17 -3.90 -2.09
CA GLU A 216 10.67 -2.94 -1.12
C GLU A 216 9.17 -2.70 -1.27
N CYS A 217 8.50 -2.41 -0.15
CA CYS A 217 7.07 -2.13 -0.19
C CYS A 217 6.76 -0.82 -0.94
N TYR A 218 5.60 -0.76 -1.59
CA TYR A 218 5.23 0.39 -2.41
C TYR A 218 5.19 1.72 -1.64
N PRO A 219 4.68 1.79 -0.39
CA PRO A 219 4.74 3.03 0.41
C PRO A 219 6.16 3.54 0.62
N ALA A 220 7.13 2.66 0.83
CA ALA A 220 8.54 3.04 0.95
C ALA A 220 9.10 3.59 -0.37
N LYS A 221 8.82 2.93 -1.50
CA LYS A 221 9.21 3.41 -2.83
C LYS A 221 8.70 4.82 -3.14
N LEU A 222 7.52 5.18 -2.64
CA LEU A 222 6.98 6.54 -2.79
C LEU A 222 7.86 7.60 -2.12
N ALA A 223 8.63 7.26 -1.08
CA ALA A 223 9.47 8.22 -0.36
C ALA A 223 10.51 8.87 -1.30
N HIS A 224 11.10 8.11 -2.21
CA HIS A 224 12.02 8.63 -3.22
C HIS A 224 11.38 9.75 -4.06
N GLY A 225 10.17 9.54 -4.53
CA GLY A 225 9.43 10.52 -5.32
C GLY A 225 9.05 11.78 -4.52
N HIS A 226 8.69 11.62 -3.25
CA HIS A 226 8.37 12.75 -2.38
C HIS A 226 9.60 13.61 -2.07
N VAL A 227 10.73 12.98 -1.80
CA VAL A 227 12.01 13.69 -1.60
C VAL A 227 12.46 14.37 -2.89
N GLN A 228 12.38 13.68 -4.04
CA GLN A 228 12.70 14.26 -5.34
C GLN A 228 11.80 15.46 -5.67
N TRP A 229 10.53 15.39 -5.32
CA TRP A 229 9.63 16.53 -5.51
C TRP A 229 10.09 17.76 -4.71
N LEU A 230 10.48 17.58 -3.44
CA LEU A 230 11.00 18.65 -2.60
C LEU A 230 12.29 19.25 -3.20
N ILE A 231 13.19 18.43 -3.70
CA ILE A 231 14.41 18.86 -4.40
C ILE A 231 14.06 19.70 -5.62
N ASN A 232 13.09 19.27 -6.42
CA ASN A 232 12.63 19.97 -7.61
C ASN A 232 11.94 21.32 -7.30
N GLN A 233 11.41 21.50 -6.07
CA GLN A 233 10.93 22.80 -5.57
C GLN A 233 12.06 23.71 -5.09
N GLY A 234 13.32 23.28 -5.17
CA GLY A 234 14.46 24.06 -4.72
C GLY A 234 14.68 24.06 -3.20
N VAL A 235 14.03 23.17 -2.47
CA VAL A 235 14.21 23.04 -1.02
C VAL A 235 15.62 22.53 -0.72
N LYS A 236 16.35 23.27 0.13
CA LYS A 236 17.74 22.94 0.47
C LYS A 236 17.91 22.13 1.75
N HIS A 237 16.96 22.19 2.66
CA HIS A 237 16.97 21.42 3.90
C HIS A 237 15.75 20.49 3.90
N ILE A 238 15.96 19.18 3.92
CA ILE A 238 14.90 18.16 3.96
C ILE A 238 15.05 17.36 5.23
N PHE A 239 13.99 17.34 6.04
CA PHE A 239 13.96 16.62 7.30
C PHE A 239 13.16 15.32 7.17
N TYR A 240 13.82 14.19 7.42
CA TYR A 240 13.20 12.87 7.43
C TYR A 240 13.89 11.96 8.44
N PRO A 241 13.45 11.93 9.71
CA PRO A 241 14.12 11.19 10.78
C PRO A 241 13.90 9.69 10.70
N SER A 242 14.87 8.94 11.21
CA SER A 242 14.74 7.50 11.50
C SER A 242 14.12 7.32 12.88
N ILE A 243 12.90 6.78 12.94
CA ILE A 243 12.17 6.59 14.20
C ILE A 243 11.87 5.10 14.38
N PRO A 244 12.63 4.38 15.21
CA PRO A 244 12.39 2.96 15.46
C PRO A 244 11.23 2.72 16.42
N TYR A 245 10.93 3.68 17.29
CA TYR A 245 10.03 3.54 18.43
C TYR A 245 9.12 4.76 18.56
N GLU A 246 7.83 4.54 18.48
CA GLU A 246 6.81 5.58 18.64
C GLU A 246 6.35 5.71 20.09
N ARG A 247 5.68 6.82 20.40
CA ARG A 247 5.09 7.03 21.71
C ARG A 247 4.02 5.98 22.01
N LYS A 248 4.03 5.45 23.23
CA LYS A 248 2.99 4.56 23.71
C LYS A 248 1.70 5.34 24.02
N GLU A 249 0.75 5.31 23.11
CA GLU A 249 -0.53 6.02 23.29
C GLU A 249 -1.50 5.23 24.17
N PHE A 250 -1.47 3.90 24.08
CA PHE A 250 -2.35 3.02 24.84
C PHE A 250 -1.52 2.11 25.76
N ALA A 251 -1.88 2.11 27.05
CA ALA A 251 -1.16 1.34 28.07
C ALA A 251 -1.11 -0.16 27.76
N ASP A 252 -2.16 -0.68 27.14
CA ASP A 252 -2.32 -2.11 26.82
C ASP A 252 -1.70 -2.52 25.46
N SER A 253 -1.05 -1.59 24.75
CA SER A 253 -0.37 -1.91 23.50
C SER A 253 0.89 -2.74 23.76
N ASP A 254 1.03 -3.85 23.05
CA ASP A 254 2.18 -4.74 23.19
C ASP A 254 3.42 -4.27 22.41
N ASN A 255 3.20 -3.52 21.33
CA ASN A 255 4.27 -3.12 20.42
C ASN A 255 4.12 -1.66 19.97
N HIS A 256 5.22 -0.92 20.04
CA HIS A 256 5.32 0.47 19.56
C HIS A 256 6.47 0.65 18.55
N TYR A 257 7.11 -0.42 18.13
CA TYR A 257 8.18 -0.37 17.15
C TYR A 257 7.63 -0.15 15.78
N ASN A 258 8.25 0.75 15.04
CA ASN A 258 8.01 0.88 13.62
C ASN A 258 8.52 -0.35 12.85
N CYS A 259 7.94 -0.59 11.69
CA CYS A 259 8.45 -1.57 10.74
C CYS A 259 9.93 -1.27 10.41
N PRO A 260 10.81 -2.28 10.26
CA PRO A 260 12.22 -2.09 9.91
C PRO A 260 12.44 -1.21 8.67
N ILE A 261 11.56 -1.31 7.67
CA ILE A 261 11.59 -0.44 6.48
C ILE A 261 11.38 1.02 6.88
N VAL A 262 10.36 1.33 7.67
CA VAL A 262 10.11 2.71 8.15
C VAL A 262 11.33 3.28 8.87
N THR A 263 11.92 2.49 9.76
CA THR A 263 13.08 2.91 10.56
C THR A 263 14.32 3.17 9.70
N SER A 264 14.60 2.33 8.71
CA SER A 264 15.84 2.40 7.92
C SER A 264 15.73 3.25 6.66
N TYR A 265 14.54 3.65 6.27
CA TYR A 265 14.33 4.26 4.96
C TYR A 265 14.99 5.63 4.77
N PRO A 266 15.11 6.49 5.79
CA PRO A 266 15.91 7.71 5.66
C PRO A 266 17.37 7.43 5.25
N GLU A 267 18.00 6.37 5.77
CA GLU A 267 19.35 5.96 5.36
C GLU A 267 19.38 5.44 3.91
N ASN A 268 18.31 4.74 3.50
CA ASN A 268 18.17 4.30 2.12
C ASN A 268 18.11 5.49 1.17
N ILE A 269 17.28 6.48 1.45
CA ILE A 269 17.19 7.74 0.67
C ILE A 269 18.52 8.43 0.59
N LYS A 270 19.20 8.62 1.74
CA LYS A 270 20.50 9.29 1.84
C LYS A 270 21.54 8.69 0.91
N ASN A 271 21.59 7.38 0.81
CA ASN A 271 22.63 6.66 0.09
C ASN A 271 22.31 6.40 -1.39
N ASN A 272 21.08 6.64 -1.83
CA ASN A 272 20.64 6.30 -3.20
C ASN A 272 20.12 7.48 -4.02
N MET A 273 20.05 8.69 -3.46
CA MET A 273 19.62 9.88 -4.20
C MET A 273 20.82 10.81 -4.48
N ASP A 274 21.21 10.91 -5.73
CA ASP A 274 22.40 11.64 -6.18
C ASP A 274 22.51 13.07 -5.62
N PRO A 275 21.46 13.92 -5.62
CA PRO A 275 21.58 15.28 -5.07
C PRO A 275 21.91 15.31 -3.58
N ILE A 276 21.51 14.28 -2.84
CA ILE A 276 21.81 14.12 -1.41
C ILE A 276 23.23 13.60 -1.24
N VAL A 277 23.59 12.56 -2.00
CA VAL A 277 24.94 11.96 -1.98
C VAL A 277 26.02 12.98 -2.33
N HIS A 278 25.75 13.86 -3.30
CA HIS A 278 26.69 14.91 -3.71
C HIS A 278 26.64 16.17 -2.84
N GLY A 279 25.77 16.22 -1.82
CA GLY A 279 25.70 17.34 -0.89
C GLY A 279 25.04 18.61 -1.48
N GLU A 280 24.27 18.50 -2.56
CA GLU A 280 23.51 19.61 -3.15
C GLU A 280 22.31 19.99 -2.27
N VAL A 281 21.83 19.03 -1.50
CA VAL A 281 20.71 19.14 -0.55
C VAL A 281 21.16 18.61 0.80
N ASP A 282 20.86 19.37 1.84
CA ASP A 282 21.11 19.02 3.22
C ASP A 282 19.97 18.11 3.70
N PHE A 283 20.24 16.82 3.77
CA PHE A 283 19.29 15.81 4.21
C PHE A 283 19.47 15.48 5.69
N ILE A 284 18.53 15.94 6.51
CA ILE A 284 18.55 15.86 7.95
C ILE A 284 17.76 14.64 8.38
N HIS A 285 18.45 13.58 8.82
CA HIS A 285 17.86 12.28 9.09
C HIS A 285 18.29 11.73 10.47
N PRO A 286 18.06 12.47 11.57
CA PRO A 286 18.48 12.03 12.88
C PRO A 286 17.79 10.73 13.29
N PHE A 287 18.49 9.94 14.10
CA PHE A 287 17.91 8.78 14.75
C PHE A 287 17.22 9.23 16.04
N LEU A 288 15.88 9.19 16.05
CA LEU A 288 15.06 9.69 17.14
C LEU A 288 14.24 8.57 17.75
N ASN A 289 14.11 8.62 19.08
CA ASN A 289 13.28 7.70 19.84
C ASN A 289 12.22 8.48 20.61
N PHE A 290 10.94 8.18 20.37
CA PHE A 290 9.82 8.88 20.99
C PHE A 290 9.44 8.31 22.37
N GLU A 291 10.42 7.87 23.17
CA GLU A 291 10.16 7.39 24.53
C GLU A 291 9.76 8.49 25.51
N SER A 292 10.46 9.63 25.44
CA SER A 292 10.19 10.76 26.31
C SER A 292 10.50 12.09 25.61
N GLU A 293 9.87 13.15 26.08
CA GLU A 293 10.10 14.52 25.58
C GLU A 293 11.56 14.96 25.80
N ASP A 294 12.15 14.61 26.93
CA ASP A 294 13.54 14.96 27.22
C ASP A 294 14.53 14.27 26.29
N THR A 295 14.29 13.02 25.93
CA THR A 295 15.14 12.27 24.99
C THR A 295 15.08 12.88 23.59
N ILE A 296 13.89 13.21 23.11
CA ILE A 296 13.70 13.84 21.80
C ILE A 296 14.36 15.22 21.77
N SER A 297 14.10 16.03 22.80
CA SER A 297 14.64 17.38 22.92
C SER A 297 16.17 17.37 22.91
N TYR A 298 16.78 16.52 23.73
CA TYR A 298 18.24 16.38 23.78
C TYR A 298 18.82 16.01 22.41
N ARG A 299 18.22 15.06 21.71
CA ARG A 299 18.68 14.64 20.37
C ARG A 299 18.49 15.71 19.32
N LEU A 300 17.39 16.44 19.34
CA LEU A 300 17.13 17.53 18.40
C LEU A 300 18.09 18.69 18.62
N ILE A 301 18.42 19.03 19.87
CA ILE A 301 19.44 20.05 20.18
C ILE A 301 20.81 19.61 19.64
N ASP A 302 21.22 18.37 19.84
CA ASP A 302 22.50 17.87 19.37
C ASP A 302 22.61 17.88 17.83
N GLU A 303 21.56 17.48 17.12
CA GLU A 303 21.52 17.36 15.67
C GLU A 303 21.27 18.70 14.96
N LEU A 304 20.33 19.49 15.46
CA LEU A 304 19.90 20.74 14.82
C LEU A 304 20.55 21.99 15.44
N GLY A 305 20.93 21.91 16.73
CA GLY A 305 21.43 23.05 17.49
C GLY A 305 22.66 23.67 16.84
N LYS A 306 23.66 22.89 16.50
CA LYS A 306 24.89 23.35 15.83
C LYS A 306 24.63 23.87 14.44
N LYS A 307 23.71 23.25 13.70
CA LYS A 307 23.40 23.54 12.31
C LYS A 307 22.60 24.83 12.17
N PHE A 308 21.65 25.07 13.04
CA PHE A 308 20.71 26.19 12.96
C PHE A 308 20.86 27.17 14.13
N SER A 309 21.90 27.05 14.94
CA SER A 309 22.17 27.90 16.11
C SER A 309 20.96 27.99 17.05
N LEU A 310 20.38 26.84 17.41
CA LEU A 310 19.26 26.75 18.34
C LEU A 310 19.75 26.93 19.76
N SER A 311 19.00 27.67 20.59
CA SER A 311 19.22 27.71 22.03
C SER A 311 18.40 26.62 22.73
N ASP A 312 18.86 26.15 23.89
CA ASP A 312 18.15 25.16 24.71
C ASP A 312 16.73 25.60 25.07
N THR A 313 16.51 26.91 25.20
CA THR A 313 15.19 27.47 25.51
C THR A 313 14.24 27.44 24.32
N GLU A 314 14.73 27.64 23.10
CA GLU A 314 13.91 27.57 21.88
C GLU A 314 13.46 26.13 21.59
N ASP A 315 14.38 25.16 21.74
CA ASP A 315 14.05 23.77 21.51
C ASP A 315 13.04 23.23 22.52
N ARG A 316 13.26 23.48 23.82
CA ARG A 316 12.33 23.04 24.87
C ARG A 316 10.93 23.66 24.72
N LYS A 317 10.82 24.87 24.18
CA LYS A 317 9.53 25.48 23.86
C LYS A 317 8.86 24.78 22.70
N SER A 318 9.61 24.44 21.68
CA SER A 318 9.10 23.79 20.46
C SER A 318 8.71 22.32 20.66
N THR A 319 9.39 21.59 21.57
CA THR A 319 9.14 20.18 21.85
C THR A 319 8.03 19.94 22.88
N ARG A 320 7.62 20.94 23.68
CA ARG A 320 6.52 20.82 24.66
C ARG A 320 5.12 21.02 24.07
N LEU A 321 4.99 21.11 22.78
CA LEU A 321 3.73 21.23 22.06
C LEU A 321 3.20 19.89 21.61
#